data_332a2c62c0e1e06aa76f024f74922f8f
#
_entry.id   332a2c62c0e1e06aa76f024f74922f8f
#
_cell.length_a   1.000
_cell.length_b   1.000
_cell.length_c   1.000
_cell.angle_alpha   90.00
_cell.angle_beta   90.00
_cell.angle_gamma   90.00
#
_symmetry.space_group_name_H-M   'P 1'
#
loop_
_entity.id
_entity.type
_entity.pdbx_description
1 polymer ?
#
loop_
_entity_poly.entity_id
_entity_poly.type
_entity_poly.pdbx_seq_one_letter_code
_entity_poly.pdbx_strand_id
1 'polypeptide(L)'
;MQQLEVISILKKDLNFNERSIEKLKKFVELVLNENKNHNLIAKSTESSIWHRHILDSAQLVKFIDFKLASLADLGSGAGFPGLVIEIFNKNKDFHVKLFEKSPVKKQFLSKVIKELDLGAEVYGDVRNEVLDADIIVCRAFKKLERVIQVSREIAK
;
A
#
# COMPACT_ATOMS: atom_id res chain seq x y z
N MET A 1 20.58 1.48 -1.34
CA MET A 1 20.10 1.09 -2.70
C MET A 1 19.38 2.28 -3.31
N GLN A 2 19.80 2.66 -4.47
CA GLN A 2 19.28 3.86 -5.13
C GLN A 2 18.04 3.59 -5.98
N GLN A 3 17.32 4.64 -6.33
CA GLN A 3 16.08 4.54 -7.10
C GLN A 3 16.21 3.69 -8.37
N LEU A 4 17.25 3.92 -9.17
CA LEU A 4 17.45 3.19 -10.43
C LEU A 4 17.67 1.69 -10.21
N GLU A 5 18.38 1.32 -9.15
CA GLU A 5 18.57 -0.09 -8.80
C GLU A 5 17.25 -0.75 -8.40
N VAL A 6 16.46 -0.05 -7.58
CA VAL A 6 15.13 -0.55 -7.18
C VAL A 6 14.23 -0.71 -8.41
N ILE A 7 14.18 0.27 -9.29
CA ILE A 7 13.38 0.18 -10.52
C ILE A 7 13.80 -1.02 -11.37
N SER A 8 15.10 -1.28 -11.47
CA SER A 8 15.60 -2.45 -12.19
C SER A 8 15.06 -3.76 -11.59
N ILE A 9 15.09 -3.89 -10.26
CA ILE A 9 14.55 -5.05 -9.55
C ILE A 9 13.04 -5.18 -9.78
N LEU A 10 12.30 -4.08 -9.68
CA LEU A 10 10.85 -4.07 -9.89
C LEU A 10 10.49 -4.60 -11.28
N LYS A 11 11.21 -4.17 -12.30
CA LYS A 11 10.95 -4.59 -13.68
C LYS A 11 11.37 -6.03 -13.94
N LYS A 12 12.58 -6.40 -13.57
CA LYS A 12 13.20 -7.70 -13.93
C LYS A 12 12.71 -8.84 -13.05
N ASP A 13 12.62 -8.61 -11.76
CA ASP A 13 12.35 -9.67 -10.79
C ASP A 13 10.88 -9.73 -10.35
N LEU A 14 10.17 -8.58 -10.37
CA LEU A 14 8.80 -8.48 -9.89
C LEU A 14 7.77 -8.19 -10.98
N ASN A 15 8.20 -8.04 -12.22
CA ASN A 15 7.32 -7.85 -13.39
C ASN A 15 6.46 -6.58 -13.37
N PHE A 16 6.94 -5.52 -12.73
CA PHE A 16 6.30 -4.20 -12.85
C PHE A 16 6.52 -3.68 -14.27
N ASN A 17 5.44 -3.21 -14.91
CA ASN A 17 5.55 -2.62 -16.24
C ASN A 17 5.88 -1.12 -16.16
N GLU A 18 6.14 -0.51 -17.32
CA GLU A 18 6.48 0.91 -17.40
C GLU A 18 5.41 1.81 -16.78
N ARG A 19 4.14 1.51 -17.04
CA ARG A 19 3.02 2.29 -16.50
C ARG A 19 3.00 2.23 -14.97
N SER A 20 3.22 1.06 -14.40
CA SER A 20 3.30 0.89 -12.94
C SER A 20 4.48 1.67 -12.37
N ILE A 21 5.64 1.63 -13.03
CA ILE A 21 6.81 2.38 -12.58
C ILE A 21 6.55 3.89 -12.59
N GLU A 22 5.90 4.42 -13.63
CA GLU A 22 5.55 5.84 -13.70
C GLU A 22 4.58 6.23 -12.56
N LYS A 23 3.61 5.38 -12.28
CA LYS A 23 2.71 5.60 -11.14
C LYS A 23 3.46 5.57 -9.80
N LEU A 24 4.41 4.66 -9.62
CA LEU A 24 5.24 4.62 -8.41
C LEU A 24 6.07 5.89 -8.25
N LYS A 25 6.65 6.40 -9.33
CA LYS A 25 7.39 7.67 -9.29
C LYS A 25 6.51 8.83 -8.83
N LYS A 26 5.31 8.92 -9.39
CA LYS A 26 4.33 9.93 -9.00
C LYS A 26 3.90 9.77 -7.54
N PHE A 27 3.67 8.54 -7.11
CA PHE A 27 3.32 8.24 -5.73
C PHE A 27 4.40 8.70 -4.76
N VAL A 28 5.67 8.40 -5.06
CA VAL A 28 6.80 8.86 -4.24
C VAL A 28 6.82 10.39 -4.13
N GLU A 29 6.63 11.11 -5.23
CA GLU A 29 6.55 12.57 -5.21
C GLU A 29 5.45 13.07 -4.29
N LEU A 30 4.26 12.46 -4.36
CA LEU A 30 3.13 12.83 -3.52
C LEU A 30 3.41 12.58 -2.03
N VAL A 31 4.03 11.44 -1.71
CA VAL A 31 4.39 11.10 -0.31
C VAL A 31 5.41 12.11 0.22
N LEU A 32 6.48 12.37 -0.51
CA LEU A 32 7.54 13.29 -0.06
C LEU A 32 7.02 14.72 0.08
N ASN A 33 6.15 15.14 -0.82
CA ASN A 33 5.56 16.47 -0.74
C ASN A 33 4.64 16.62 0.48
N GLU A 34 3.76 15.63 0.71
CA GLU A 34 2.86 15.66 1.87
C GLU A 34 3.61 15.49 3.18
N ASN A 35 4.71 14.75 3.18
CA ASN A 35 5.52 14.52 4.38
C ASN A 35 6.15 15.80 4.95
N LYS A 36 6.19 16.86 4.17
CA LYS A 36 6.63 18.19 4.65
C LYS A 36 5.65 18.78 5.67
N ASN A 37 4.39 18.44 5.57
CA ASN A 37 3.31 18.97 6.41
C ASN A 37 2.78 17.98 7.44
N HIS A 38 2.84 16.70 7.13
CA HIS A 38 2.32 15.62 7.96
C HIS A 38 3.30 14.44 7.99
N ASN A 39 3.38 13.76 9.12
CA ASN A 39 4.28 12.61 9.28
C ASN A 39 3.66 11.34 8.66
N LEU A 40 3.80 11.19 7.35
CA LEU A 40 3.36 9.99 6.63
C LEU A 40 4.36 8.85 6.76
N ILE A 41 5.64 9.16 6.63
CA ILE A 41 6.76 8.24 6.82
C ILE A 41 7.79 8.88 7.73
N ALA A 42 8.66 8.06 8.33
CA ALA A 42 9.75 8.59 9.15
C ALA A 42 10.67 9.45 8.29
N LYS A 43 10.98 10.64 8.77
CA LYS A 43 11.84 11.59 8.05
C LYS A 43 13.20 11.00 7.70
N SER A 44 13.73 10.15 8.58
CA SER A 44 14.99 9.44 8.34
C SER A 44 14.95 8.47 7.16
N THR A 45 13.76 8.07 6.69
CA THR A 45 13.59 7.14 5.57
C THR A 45 13.26 7.83 4.25
N GLU A 46 13.10 9.15 4.23
CA GLU A 46 12.78 9.88 2.99
C GLU A 46 13.81 9.66 1.89
N SER A 47 15.10 9.73 2.24
CA SER A 47 16.18 9.53 1.27
C SER A 47 16.31 8.11 0.76
N SER A 48 15.70 7.14 1.44
CA SER A 48 15.72 5.72 1.07
C SER A 48 14.31 5.17 0.80
N ILE A 49 13.38 6.04 0.41
CA ILE A 49 11.98 5.68 0.21
C ILE A 49 11.79 4.54 -0.80
N TRP A 50 12.58 4.53 -1.87
CA TRP A 50 12.51 3.49 -2.89
C TRP A 50 12.90 2.10 -2.36
N HIS A 51 13.90 2.04 -1.51
CA HIS A 51 14.32 0.78 -0.89
C HIS A 51 13.42 0.41 0.29
N ARG A 52 13.25 1.33 1.23
CA ARG A 52 12.59 1.07 2.50
C ARG A 52 11.08 0.95 2.44
N HIS A 53 10.45 1.62 1.47
CA HIS A 53 9.00 1.65 1.37
C HIS A 53 8.48 1.02 0.07
N ILE A 54 9.03 1.40 -1.07
CA ILE A 54 8.55 0.89 -2.36
C ILE A 54 8.97 -0.59 -2.55
N LEU A 55 10.24 -0.90 -2.52
CA LEU A 55 10.72 -2.27 -2.75
C LEU A 55 10.21 -3.23 -1.68
N ASP A 56 10.26 -2.81 -0.43
CA ASP A 56 9.76 -3.59 0.70
C ASP A 56 8.29 -4.00 0.49
N SER A 57 7.46 -3.05 0.08
CA SER A 57 6.05 -3.30 -0.23
C SER A 57 5.86 -4.16 -1.48
N ALA A 58 6.63 -3.87 -2.53
CA ALA A 58 6.51 -4.55 -3.83
C ALA A 58 6.85 -6.04 -3.76
N GLN A 59 7.72 -6.44 -2.85
CA GLN A 59 8.07 -7.85 -2.68
C GLN A 59 6.88 -8.74 -2.35
N LEU A 60 5.84 -8.16 -1.76
CA LEU A 60 4.63 -8.90 -1.40
C LEU A 60 3.86 -9.44 -2.61
N VAL A 61 4.02 -8.84 -3.79
CA VAL A 61 3.27 -9.28 -4.97
C VAL A 61 3.58 -10.73 -5.36
N LYS A 62 4.74 -11.24 -4.98
CA LYS A 62 5.11 -12.65 -5.20
C LYS A 62 4.21 -13.63 -4.45
N PHE A 63 3.61 -13.18 -3.36
CA PHE A 63 2.82 -14.03 -2.46
C PHE A 63 1.31 -13.83 -2.64
N ILE A 64 0.91 -12.96 -3.55
CA ILE A 64 -0.49 -12.59 -3.74
C ILE A 64 -1.04 -13.29 -4.98
N ASP A 65 -2.17 -13.97 -4.80
CA ASP A 65 -2.96 -14.49 -5.90
C ASP A 65 -3.97 -13.41 -6.34
N PHE A 66 -3.66 -12.72 -7.43
CA PHE A 66 -4.51 -11.66 -7.96
C PHE A 66 -5.77 -12.17 -8.67
N LYS A 67 -6.01 -13.47 -8.66
CA LYS A 67 -7.27 -14.06 -9.12
C LYS A 67 -8.33 -14.08 -8.01
N LEU A 68 -7.91 -13.89 -6.76
CA LEU A 68 -8.81 -13.74 -5.62
C LEU A 68 -9.56 -12.40 -5.72
N ALA A 69 -10.58 -12.22 -4.85
CA ALA A 69 -11.47 -11.05 -4.98
C ALA A 69 -10.97 -9.80 -4.26
N SER A 70 -10.31 -9.94 -3.10
CA SER A 70 -10.01 -8.78 -2.28
C SER A 70 -8.83 -8.93 -1.34
N LEU A 71 -8.19 -7.80 -1.07
CA LEU A 71 -7.10 -7.65 -0.12
C LEU A 71 -7.41 -6.47 0.80
N ALA A 72 -7.22 -6.67 2.09
CA ALA A 72 -7.33 -5.61 3.08
C ALA A 72 -5.94 -5.24 3.61
N ASP A 73 -5.62 -3.96 3.59
CA ASP A 73 -4.40 -3.40 4.17
C ASP A 73 -4.76 -2.72 5.49
N LEU A 74 -4.31 -3.29 6.60
CA LEU A 74 -4.65 -2.81 7.93
C LEU A 74 -3.65 -1.75 8.41
N GLY A 75 -4.13 -0.54 8.67
CA GLY A 75 -3.30 0.57 9.07
C GLY A 75 -2.45 1.08 7.91
N SER A 76 -3.09 1.44 6.80
CA SER A 76 -2.42 1.75 5.53
C SER A 76 -1.42 2.90 5.60
N GLY A 77 -1.59 3.85 6.52
CA GLY A 77 -0.70 4.98 6.67
C GLY A 77 -0.54 5.79 5.39
N ALA A 78 0.68 5.86 4.87
CA ALA A 78 0.99 6.52 3.61
C ALA A 78 0.63 5.70 2.36
N GLY A 79 0.08 4.49 2.54
CA GLY A 79 -0.28 3.60 1.44
C GLY A 79 0.68 2.45 1.22
N PHE A 80 1.50 2.14 2.20
CA PHE A 80 2.44 1.02 2.17
C PHE A 80 1.96 -0.13 3.06
N PRO A 81 1.74 -1.37 2.57
CA PRO A 81 2.01 -1.80 1.18
C PRO A 81 0.83 -1.66 0.20
N GLY A 82 -0.37 -1.32 0.66
CA GLY A 82 -1.60 -1.44 -0.11
C GLY A 82 -1.60 -0.73 -1.46
N LEU A 83 -1.18 0.53 -1.53
CA LEU A 83 -1.16 1.27 -2.80
C LEU A 83 -0.09 0.77 -3.76
N VAL A 84 1.04 0.27 -3.27
CA VAL A 84 2.05 -0.35 -4.14
C VAL A 84 1.49 -1.61 -4.78
N ILE A 85 0.77 -2.43 -4.01
CA ILE A 85 0.11 -3.63 -4.51
C ILE A 85 -0.95 -3.27 -5.57
N GLU A 86 -1.77 -2.24 -5.29
CA GLU A 86 -2.76 -1.77 -6.26
C GLU A 86 -2.13 -1.26 -7.55
N ILE A 87 -1.03 -0.52 -7.45
CA ILE A 87 -0.31 -0.03 -8.63
C ILE A 87 0.19 -1.19 -9.50
N PHE A 88 0.61 -2.29 -8.89
CA PHE A 88 0.99 -3.50 -9.61
C PHE A 88 -0.21 -4.25 -10.20
N ASN A 89 -1.35 -4.23 -9.51
CA ASN A 89 -2.52 -5.01 -9.87
C ASN A 89 -3.07 -4.63 -11.25
N LYS A 90 -3.34 -5.65 -12.09
CA LYS A 90 -3.92 -5.49 -13.43
C LYS A 90 -5.31 -6.09 -13.56
N ASN A 91 -5.80 -6.73 -12.49
CA ASN A 91 -7.11 -7.37 -12.48
C ASN A 91 -8.14 -6.41 -11.87
N LYS A 92 -9.09 -5.95 -12.67
CA LYS A 92 -10.17 -5.04 -12.23
C LYS A 92 -11.08 -5.66 -11.20
N ASP A 93 -11.14 -6.99 -11.13
CA ASP A 93 -11.98 -7.72 -10.19
C ASP A 93 -11.27 -8.00 -8.85
N PHE A 94 -10.01 -7.63 -8.72
CA PHE A 94 -9.25 -7.70 -7.47
C PHE A 94 -9.29 -6.33 -6.80
N HIS A 95 -9.88 -6.27 -5.61
CA HIS A 95 -10.11 -5.02 -4.88
C HIS A 95 -9.16 -4.86 -3.71
N VAL A 96 -8.44 -3.75 -3.68
CA VAL A 96 -7.60 -3.37 -2.53
C VAL A 96 -8.37 -2.40 -1.65
N LYS A 97 -8.50 -2.76 -0.38
CA LYS A 97 -9.22 -1.99 0.63
C LYS A 97 -8.24 -1.50 1.68
N LEU A 98 -8.16 -0.19 1.84
CA LEU A 98 -7.20 0.46 2.73
C LEU A 98 -7.91 0.90 4.00
N PHE A 99 -7.44 0.41 5.15
CA PHE A 99 -8.00 0.77 6.46
C PHE A 99 -7.07 1.71 7.19
N GLU A 100 -7.54 2.91 7.45
CA GLU A 100 -6.78 3.94 8.12
C GLU A 100 -7.72 4.78 9.02
N LYS A 101 -7.37 4.91 10.28
CA LYS A 101 -8.20 5.68 11.24
C LYS A 101 -7.90 7.18 11.23
N SER A 102 -6.71 7.59 10.83
CA SER A 102 -6.32 9.01 10.81
C SER A 102 -7.01 9.76 9.68
N PRO A 103 -7.80 10.82 9.96
CA PRO A 103 -8.46 11.61 8.92
C PRO A 103 -7.48 12.20 7.92
N VAL A 104 -6.32 12.68 8.39
CA VAL A 104 -5.27 13.27 7.54
C VAL A 104 -4.72 12.24 6.56
N LYS A 105 -4.41 11.03 7.05
CA LYS A 105 -3.87 9.96 6.21
C LYS A 105 -4.92 9.42 5.25
N LYS A 106 -6.18 9.29 5.67
CA LYS A 106 -7.28 8.91 4.78
C LYS A 106 -7.44 9.90 3.62
N GLN A 107 -7.35 11.17 3.92
CA GLN A 107 -7.45 12.23 2.91
C GLN A 107 -6.31 12.13 1.91
N PHE A 108 -5.09 11.89 2.39
CA PHE A 108 -3.93 11.67 1.53
C PHE A 108 -4.11 10.45 0.61
N LEU A 109 -4.54 9.31 1.18
CA LEU A 109 -4.79 8.09 0.40
C LEU A 109 -5.83 8.33 -0.71
N SER A 110 -6.91 9.03 -0.39
CA SER A 110 -7.96 9.38 -1.36
C SER A 110 -7.42 10.26 -2.48
N LYS A 111 -6.55 11.20 -2.14
CA LYS A 111 -5.87 12.07 -3.12
C LYS A 111 -5.01 11.25 -4.09
N VAL A 112 -4.19 10.32 -3.57
CA VAL A 112 -3.35 9.47 -4.40
C VAL A 112 -4.18 8.60 -5.33
N ILE A 113 -5.22 7.96 -4.81
CA ILE A 113 -6.13 7.12 -5.60
C ILE A 113 -6.71 7.90 -6.76
N LYS A 114 -7.15 9.11 -6.52
CA LYS A 114 -7.72 9.99 -7.54
C LYS A 114 -6.67 10.41 -8.58
N GLU A 115 -5.53 10.90 -8.12
CA GLU A 115 -4.49 11.42 -9.03
C GLU A 115 -3.83 10.35 -9.88
N LEU A 116 -3.72 9.13 -9.36
CA LEU A 116 -3.12 8.01 -10.09
C LEU A 116 -4.14 7.10 -10.76
N ASP A 117 -5.42 7.43 -10.67
CA ASP A 117 -6.51 6.63 -11.22
C ASP A 117 -6.42 5.16 -10.78
N LEU A 118 -6.49 4.95 -9.48
CA LEU A 118 -6.41 3.62 -8.88
C LEU A 118 -7.78 3.11 -8.45
N GLY A 119 -7.96 1.79 -8.46
CA GLY A 119 -9.21 1.16 -8.06
C GLY A 119 -9.33 0.85 -6.57
N ALA A 120 -8.39 1.28 -5.74
CA ALA A 120 -8.44 1.04 -4.29
C ALA A 120 -9.52 1.89 -3.61
N GLU A 121 -10.00 1.39 -2.47
CA GLU A 121 -11.00 2.07 -1.64
C GLU A 121 -10.43 2.32 -0.24
N VAL A 122 -10.81 3.48 0.35
CA VAL A 122 -10.35 3.87 1.69
C VAL A 122 -11.49 3.72 2.69
N TYR A 123 -11.20 3.05 3.81
CA TYR A 123 -12.12 2.86 4.93
C TYR A 123 -11.51 3.42 6.21
N GLY A 124 -12.34 3.56 7.25
CA GLY A 124 -11.92 4.06 8.55
C GLY A 124 -11.20 3.00 9.39
N ASP A 125 -11.43 3.04 10.71
CA ASP A 125 -10.85 2.06 11.62
C ASP A 125 -11.41 0.67 11.31
N VAL A 126 -10.54 -0.30 11.05
CA VAL A 126 -10.92 -1.67 10.71
C VAL A 126 -11.83 -2.31 11.77
N ARG A 127 -11.70 -1.91 13.04
CA ARG A 127 -12.53 -2.44 14.13
C ARG A 127 -14.00 -2.03 14.02
N ASN A 128 -14.30 -1.00 13.23
CA ASN A 128 -15.65 -0.49 12.99
C ASN A 128 -16.23 -0.97 11.66
N GLU A 129 -15.49 -1.79 10.93
CA GLU A 129 -15.86 -2.27 9.61
C GLU A 129 -16.03 -3.79 9.62
N VAL A 130 -17.08 -4.27 8.98
CA VAL A 130 -17.25 -5.69 8.71
C VAL A 130 -16.83 -5.96 7.28
N LEU A 131 -15.78 -6.73 7.10
CA LEU A 131 -15.25 -6.99 5.77
C LEU A 131 -14.94 -8.44 5.52
N ASP A 132 -15.26 -8.79 4.29
CA ASP A 132 -14.77 -10.00 3.66
C ASP A 132 -13.46 -9.67 2.93
N ALA A 133 -12.35 -10.23 3.37
CA ALA A 133 -11.08 -10.11 2.69
C ALA A 133 -10.45 -11.48 2.51
N ASP A 134 -10.02 -11.79 1.29
CA ASP A 134 -9.32 -13.04 0.99
C ASP A 134 -7.89 -13.01 1.48
N ILE A 135 -7.26 -11.81 1.46
CA ILE A 135 -5.89 -11.60 1.88
C ILE A 135 -5.84 -10.40 2.83
N ILE A 136 -5.05 -10.53 3.87
CA ILE A 136 -4.78 -9.44 4.80
C ILE A 136 -3.29 -9.14 4.77
N VAL A 137 -2.96 -7.88 4.57
CA VAL A 137 -1.59 -7.37 4.70
C VAL A 137 -1.56 -6.28 5.76
N CYS A 138 -0.44 -6.12 6.39
CA CYS A 138 -0.22 -5.02 7.31
C CYS A 138 1.27 -4.75 7.47
N ARG A 139 1.59 -3.53 7.87
CA ARG A 139 2.94 -3.10 8.15
C ARG A 139 2.88 -2.16 9.34
N ALA A 140 3.60 -2.51 10.42
CA ALA A 140 3.64 -1.71 11.64
C ALA A 140 2.26 -1.34 12.21
N PHE A 141 1.26 -2.20 12.00
CA PHE A 141 -0.12 -1.96 12.46
C PHE A 141 -0.23 -2.10 13.98
N LYS A 142 0.19 -3.28 14.51
CA LYS A 142 0.14 -3.64 15.92
C LYS A 142 1.16 -4.74 16.20
N LYS A 143 1.31 -5.14 17.47
CA LYS A 143 2.06 -6.35 17.82
C LYS A 143 1.46 -7.55 17.10
N LEU A 144 2.28 -8.52 16.72
CA LEU A 144 1.87 -9.67 15.91
C LEU A 144 0.61 -10.37 16.43
N GLU A 145 0.55 -10.63 17.73
CA GLU A 145 -0.60 -11.27 18.37
C GLU A 145 -1.90 -10.51 18.12
N ARG A 146 -1.83 -9.18 18.22
CA ARG A 146 -2.98 -8.32 18.01
C ARG A 146 -3.39 -8.28 16.54
N VAL A 147 -2.44 -8.33 15.63
CA VAL A 147 -2.71 -8.41 14.19
C VAL A 147 -3.45 -9.71 13.87
N ILE A 148 -2.98 -10.82 14.41
CA ILE A 148 -3.61 -12.13 14.20
C ILE A 148 -5.04 -12.13 14.73
N GLN A 149 -5.26 -11.57 15.91
CA GLN A 149 -6.59 -11.49 16.52
C GLN A 149 -7.54 -10.67 15.64
N VAL A 150 -7.15 -9.46 15.26
CA VAL A 150 -7.98 -8.59 14.41
C VAL A 150 -8.25 -9.24 13.06
N SER A 151 -7.23 -9.88 12.47
CA SER A 151 -7.37 -10.56 11.20
C SER A 151 -8.41 -11.68 11.23
N ARG A 152 -8.44 -12.44 12.33
CA ARG A 152 -9.43 -13.51 12.52
C ARG A 152 -10.86 -12.97 12.65
N GLU A 153 -11.02 -11.77 13.19
CA GLU A 153 -12.32 -11.14 13.37
C GLU A 153 -12.91 -10.62 12.06
N ILE A 154 -12.07 -10.25 11.08
CA ILE A 154 -12.51 -9.63 9.83
C ILE A 154 -12.33 -10.49 8.58
N ALA A 155 -11.53 -11.55 8.64
CA ALA A 155 -11.30 -12.45 7.51
C ALA A 155 -12.48 -13.38 7.28
N LYS A 156 -12.61 -13.82 6.05
CA LYS A 156 -13.58 -14.85 5.67
C LYS A 156 -13.27 -16.20 6.30
#